data_72cd8aaca61b38075ee34698f968fe48
#
_entry.id   72cd8aaca61b38075ee34698f968fe48
#
_cell.length_a   1.000
_cell.length_b   1.000
_cell.length_c   1.000
_cell.angle_alpha   90.00
_cell.angle_beta   90.00
_cell.angle_gamma   90.00
#
_symmetry.space_group_name_H-M   'P 1'
#
loop_
_entity.id
_entity.type
_entity.pdbx_description
1 polymer ?
#
loop_
_entity_poly.entity_id
_entity_poly.type
_entity_poly.pdbx_seq_one_letter_code
_entity_poly.pdbx_strand_id
1 'polypeptide(L)'
;NHFHGGLDFKTGGAIGKPVRALADGYISRIRVTHGSGYVLDVVYDNGYTAIYRHLSVFVGEVAKRVKALQYEKESWEVEIIPEPAPVSDEGDDRDRGSNNLGVHILGEYPVKAGQIIALSGNTGYSFGPHLHLDMIETATDEYIDPLPFFMDKVKDKTAPRAEGIMLFPQPGKGVVEGKQTRRAFPAHPTKPITAWGLIGAGIRAYDYMDGVDRKS
;
A
#
# COMPACT_ATOMS: atom_id res chain seq x y z
N ASN A 1 3.97 -4.20 15.99
CA ASN A 1 2.74 -4.54 15.28
C ASN A 1 2.11 -3.24 14.81
N HIS A 2 1.98 -3.05 13.52
CA HIS A 2 1.28 -1.94 12.89
C HIS A 2 0.14 -2.51 12.03
N PHE A 3 -0.84 -1.67 11.76
CA PHE A 3 -1.90 -2.01 10.82
C PHE A 3 -1.30 -2.05 9.40
N HIS A 4 -1.51 -3.16 8.68
CA HIS A 4 -1.04 -3.33 7.30
C HIS A 4 -2.18 -2.90 6.38
N GLY A 5 -2.07 -1.71 5.79
CA GLY A 5 -3.14 -1.11 4.98
C GLY A 5 -3.08 -1.45 3.49
N GLY A 6 -1.98 -2.06 3.03
CA GLY A 6 -1.75 -2.41 1.64
C GLY A 6 -1.90 -3.90 1.35
N LEU A 7 -1.59 -4.29 0.12
CA LEU A 7 -1.57 -5.68 -0.34
C LEU A 7 -0.15 -6.11 -0.67
N ASP A 8 0.28 -7.24 -0.11
CA ASP A 8 1.61 -7.83 -0.37
C ASP A 8 1.53 -8.91 -1.45
N PHE A 9 2.16 -8.65 -2.59
CA PHE A 9 2.33 -9.64 -3.66
C PHE A 9 3.63 -10.42 -3.46
N LYS A 10 3.51 -11.69 -3.14
CA LYS A 10 4.66 -12.59 -3.00
C LYS A 10 5.34 -12.81 -4.35
N THR A 11 6.66 -12.69 -4.36
CA THR A 11 7.48 -12.86 -5.56
C THR A 11 8.19 -14.22 -5.63
N GLY A 12 7.78 -15.17 -4.76
CA GLY A 12 8.43 -16.48 -4.66
C GLY A 12 9.84 -16.42 -4.06
N GLY A 13 10.10 -15.44 -3.20
CA GLY A 13 11.42 -15.25 -2.57
C GLY A 13 12.48 -14.63 -3.50
N ALA A 14 12.08 -14.16 -4.70
CA ALA A 14 12.99 -13.57 -5.67
C ALA A 14 12.74 -12.07 -5.85
N ILE A 15 13.81 -11.31 -6.02
CA ILE A 15 13.77 -9.91 -6.50
C ILE A 15 13.76 -9.86 -8.03
N GLY A 16 13.44 -8.70 -8.62
CA GLY A 16 13.56 -8.47 -10.06
C GLY A 16 12.34 -8.90 -10.87
N LYS A 17 11.21 -9.21 -10.25
CA LYS A 17 9.96 -9.45 -11.00
C LYS A 17 9.43 -8.13 -11.56
N PRO A 18 8.93 -8.11 -12.82
CA PRO A 18 8.38 -6.89 -13.41
C PRO A 18 7.19 -6.36 -12.61
N VAL A 19 7.24 -5.09 -12.24
CA VAL A 19 6.14 -4.32 -11.66
C VAL A 19 5.53 -3.47 -12.77
N ARG A 20 4.22 -3.57 -12.92
CA ARG A 20 3.49 -2.94 -14.03
C ARG A 20 2.51 -1.89 -13.51
N ALA A 21 2.33 -0.84 -14.29
CA ALA A 21 1.27 0.13 -14.07
C ALA A 21 -0.11 -0.56 -14.20
N LEU A 22 -1.03 -0.25 -13.29
CA LEU A 22 -2.37 -0.86 -13.25
C LEU A 22 -3.32 -0.27 -14.30
N ALA A 23 -3.12 1.01 -14.65
CA ALA A 23 -3.91 1.73 -15.63
C ALA A 23 -3.04 2.79 -16.31
N ASP A 24 -3.61 3.57 -17.23
CA ASP A 24 -2.98 4.77 -17.78
C ASP A 24 -2.92 5.86 -16.71
N GLY A 25 -1.85 6.66 -16.74
CA GLY A 25 -1.62 7.72 -15.76
C GLY A 25 -0.19 8.24 -15.80
N TYR A 26 0.32 8.71 -14.68
CA TYR A 26 1.68 9.25 -14.57
C TYR A 26 2.30 9.01 -13.19
N ILE A 27 3.63 8.99 -13.13
CA ILE A 27 4.36 8.90 -11.85
C ILE A 27 4.36 10.29 -11.22
N SER A 28 3.72 10.42 -10.05
CA SER A 28 3.58 11.68 -9.32
C SER A 28 4.66 11.89 -8.25
N ARG A 29 5.30 10.81 -7.81
CA ARG A 29 6.32 10.89 -6.78
C ARG A 29 7.27 9.70 -6.86
N ILE A 30 8.56 9.97 -6.68
CA ILE A 30 9.63 8.97 -6.68
C ILE A 30 10.43 9.15 -5.40
N ARG A 31 10.60 8.09 -4.63
CA ARG A 31 11.34 8.15 -3.36
C ARG A 31 12.31 7.00 -3.23
N VAL A 32 13.45 7.29 -2.62
CA VAL A 32 14.40 6.30 -2.10
C VAL A 32 14.63 6.64 -0.64
N THR A 33 14.18 5.78 0.27
CA THR A 33 14.23 6.02 1.72
C THR A 33 14.65 4.77 2.48
N HIS A 34 15.24 4.93 3.66
CA HIS A 34 15.62 3.78 4.51
C HIS A 34 14.41 2.95 4.94
N GLY A 35 13.26 3.59 5.20
CA GLY A 35 12.05 2.90 5.68
C GLY A 35 11.34 2.09 4.61
N SER A 36 10.93 2.73 3.53
CA SER A 36 10.11 2.12 2.48
C SER A 36 10.92 1.60 1.29
N GLY A 37 12.24 1.85 1.25
CA GLY A 37 13.11 1.49 0.14
C GLY A 37 12.87 2.35 -1.10
N TYR A 38 12.89 1.72 -2.27
CA TYR A 38 12.54 2.34 -3.54
C TYR A 38 11.02 2.36 -3.69
N VAL A 39 10.44 3.54 -3.92
CA VAL A 39 8.99 3.77 -3.94
C VAL A 39 8.58 4.59 -5.15
N LEU A 40 7.50 4.19 -5.81
CA LEU A 40 6.80 4.98 -6.84
C LEU A 40 5.36 5.23 -6.41
N ASP A 41 4.92 6.48 -6.49
CA ASP A 41 3.52 6.85 -6.42
C ASP A 41 3.05 7.17 -7.85
N VAL A 42 1.99 6.49 -8.28
CA VAL A 42 1.45 6.60 -9.65
C VAL A 42 -0.01 7.01 -9.57
N VAL A 43 -0.31 8.19 -10.09
CA VAL A 43 -1.68 8.68 -10.24
C VAL A 43 -2.26 8.14 -11.54
N TYR A 44 -3.43 7.55 -11.46
CA TYR A 44 -4.14 6.97 -12.60
C TYR A 44 -5.33 7.80 -13.05
N ASP A 45 -5.63 7.75 -14.33
CA ASP A 45 -6.74 8.48 -14.95
C ASP A 45 -8.12 8.07 -14.39
N ASN A 46 -8.19 6.92 -13.72
CA ASN A 46 -9.41 6.40 -13.09
C ASN A 46 -9.68 6.93 -11.68
N GLY A 47 -8.91 7.93 -11.21
CA GLY A 47 -9.12 8.59 -9.92
C GLY A 47 -8.43 7.94 -8.72
N TYR A 48 -7.56 6.95 -8.95
CA TYR A 48 -6.81 6.29 -7.89
C TYR A 48 -5.31 6.54 -8.01
N THR A 49 -4.63 6.55 -6.86
CA THR A 49 -3.18 6.58 -6.77
C THR A 49 -2.68 5.28 -6.18
N ALA A 50 -1.72 4.63 -6.84
CA ALA A 50 -1.06 3.45 -6.33
C ALA A 50 0.35 3.77 -5.83
N ILE A 51 0.72 3.26 -4.66
CA ILE A 51 2.05 3.39 -4.08
C ILE A 51 2.72 2.03 -4.08
N TYR A 52 3.78 1.90 -4.86
CA TYR A 52 4.57 0.68 -5.00
C TYR A 52 5.81 0.79 -4.13
N ARG A 53 5.99 -0.12 -3.16
CA ARG A 53 7.12 -0.08 -2.20
C ARG A 53 8.02 -1.29 -2.32
N HIS A 54 9.17 -1.20 -1.65
CA HIS A 54 10.21 -2.25 -1.57
C HIS A 54 10.77 -2.65 -2.92
N LEU A 55 10.71 -1.76 -3.93
CA LEU A 55 11.23 -1.99 -5.26
C LEU A 55 12.75 -2.18 -5.24
N SER A 56 13.32 -2.85 -6.25
CA SER A 56 14.77 -3.02 -6.38
C SER A 56 15.37 -2.06 -7.38
N VAL A 57 14.64 -1.74 -8.45
CA VAL A 57 15.11 -0.94 -9.58
C VAL A 57 13.95 -0.15 -10.16
N PHE A 58 14.17 1.13 -10.42
CA PHE A 58 13.35 1.91 -11.33
C PHE A 58 13.80 1.66 -12.77
N VAL A 59 12.94 1.91 -13.75
CA VAL A 59 13.28 1.72 -15.17
C VAL A 59 13.28 3.03 -15.96
N GLY A 60 13.90 3.04 -17.11
CA GLY A 60 13.87 4.15 -18.06
C GLY A 60 14.44 5.46 -17.51
N GLU A 61 13.78 6.57 -17.80
CA GLU A 61 14.23 7.91 -17.41
C GLU A 61 14.17 8.13 -15.90
N VAL A 62 13.22 7.52 -15.20
CA VAL A 62 13.13 7.56 -13.74
C VAL A 62 14.42 7.04 -13.09
N ALA A 63 14.94 5.91 -13.57
CA ALA A 63 16.19 5.35 -13.04
C ALA A 63 17.38 6.30 -13.24
N LYS A 64 17.48 6.92 -14.42
CA LYS A 64 18.56 7.89 -14.74
C LYS A 64 18.45 9.13 -13.84
N ARG A 65 17.23 9.67 -13.67
CA ARG A 65 17.00 10.88 -12.88
C ARG A 65 17.31 10.66 -11.40
N VAL A 66 16.87 9.53 -10.83
CA VAL A 66 17.18 9.16 -9.44
C VAL A 66 18.69 9.06 -9.24
N LYS A 67 19.38 8.33 -10.14
CA LYS A 67 20.84 8.17 -10.05
C LYS A 67 21.55 9.50 -10.13
N ALA A 68 21.17 10.38 -11.06
CA ALA A 68 21.78 11.71 -11.20
C ALA A 68 21.59 12.53 -9.91
N LEU A 69 20.39 12.54 -9.34
CA LEU A 69 20.09 13.28 -8.11
C LEU A 69 20.83 12.70 -6.89
N GLN A 70 20.99 11.38 -6.80
CA GLN A 70 21.80 10.76 -5.75
C GLN A 70 23.26 11.20 -5.80
N TYR A 71 23.86 11.30 -7.00
CA TYR A 71 25.21 11.81 -7.17
C TYR A 71 25.31 13.32 -6.87
N GLU A 72 24.36 14.11 -7.35
CA GLU A 72 24.30 15.56 -7.11
C GLU A 72 24.22 15.89 -5.62
N LYS A 73 23.38 15.15 -4.89
CA LYS A 73 23.16 15.36 -3.45
C LYS A 73 24.12 14.59 -2.55
N GLU A 74 24.99 13.76 -3.13
CA GLU A 74 25.86 12.85 -2.39
C GLU A 74 25.08 12.04 -1.33
N SER A 75 23.84 11.66 -1.67
CA SER A 75 22.89 10.99 -0.76
C SER A 75 22.25 9.81 -1.44
N TRP A 76 22.10 8.70 -0.68
CA TRP A 76 21.30 7.58 -1.12
C TRP A 76 19.81 7.90 -1.07
N GLU A 77 19.35 8.64 -0.03
CA GLU A 77 17.97 9.06 0.10
C GLU A 77 17.70 10.26 -0.79
N VAL A 78 16.72 10.10 -1.66
CA VAL A 78 16.27 11.17 -2.56
C VAL A 78 14.74 11.11 -2.73
N GLU A 79 14.19 12.27 -3.01
CA GLU A 79 12.80 12.45 -3.38
C GLU A 79 12.70 13.34 -4.60
N ILE A 80 11.88 12.93 -5.56
CA ILE A 80 11.54 13.68 -6.77
C ILE A 80 10.01 13.77 -6.81
N ILE A 81 9.51 14.99 -6.91
CA ILE A 81 8.12 15.29 -7.23
C ILE A 81 8.15 15.83 -8.65
N PRO A 82 7.80 15.03 -9.67
CA PRO A 82 7.77 15.50 -11.05
C PRO A 82 6.76 16.63 -11.20
N GLU A 83 7.14 17.65 -11.98
CA GLU A 83 6.19 18.70 -12.30
C GLU A 83 5.09 18.14 -13.22
N PRO A 84 3.82 18.51 -13.00
CA PRO A 84 2.78 18.20 -13.97
C PRO A 84 3.11 18.88 -15.29
N ALA A 85 2.98 18.14 -16.41
CA ALA A 85 3.19 18.75 -17.71
C ALA A 85 2.26 19.95 -17.90
N PRO A 86 2.73 21.05 -18.51
CA PRO A 86 1.84 22.17 -18.79
C PRO A 86 0.69 21.68 -19.66
N VAL A 87 -0.53 22.00 -19.25
CA VAL A 87 -1.73 21.71 -20.03
C VAL A 87 -1.59 22.46 -21.35
N SER A 88 -1.40 21.74 -22.46
CA SER A 88 -1.46 22.36 -23.79
C SER A 88 -2.92 22.76 -24.03
N ASP A 89 -3.18 24.04 -24.15
CA ASP A 89 -4.50 24.63 -24.47
C ASP A 89 -5.00 24.30 -25.90
N GLU A 90 -4.31 23.41 -26.61
CA GLU A 90 -4.65 22.95 -27.95
C GLU A 90 -5.44 21.63 -27.93
N GLY A 91 -6.56 21.61 -27.22
CA GLY A 91 -7.57 20.57 -27.29
C GLY A 91 -8.73 20.99 -28.15
N ASP A 92 -8.89 20.36 -29.31
CA ASP A 92 -10.06 20.49 -30.22
C ASP A 92 -11.38 20.36 -29.43
N ASP A 93 -12.18 21.42 -29.47
CA ASP A 93 -13.42 21.63 -28.70
C ASP A 93 -14.58 20.69 -29.10
N ARG A 94 -14.31 19.60 -29.82
CA ARG A 94 -15.33 18.73 -30.44
C ARG A 94 -15.73 17.49 -29.65
N ASP A 95 -15.12 17.23 -28.48
CA ASP A 95 -15.44 16.04 -27.66
C ASP A 95 -15.90 16.39 -26.23
N ARG A 96 -16.67 17.48 -26.09
CA ARG A 96 -17.35 17.83 -24.83
C ARG A 96 -18.67 17.06 -24.66
N GLY A 97 -18.57 15.74 -24.72
CA GLY A 97 -19.67 14.83 -24.44
C GLY A 97 -19.43 14.01 -23.21
N SER A 98 -19.99 14.46 -22.07
CA SER A 98 -20.31 13.62 -20.90
C SER A 98 -19.16 13.06 -20.09
N ASN A 99 -19.05 13.60 -18.90
CA ASN A 99 -18.34 13.20 -17.67
C ASN A 99 -17.10 14.01 -17.32
N ASN A 100 -17.33 14.87 -16.39
CA ASN A 100 -16.49 15.89 -15.77
C ASN A 100 -15.30 15.32 -14.95
N LEU A 101 -14.35 14.60 -15.57
CA LEU A 101 -13.08 14.16 -14.94
C LEU A 101 -11.91 14.11 -15.94
N GLY A 102 -11.97 14.83 -17.05
CA GLY A 102 -10.99 14.75 -18.13
C GLY A 102 -10.01 15.88 -18.21
N VAL A 103 -9.27 16.22 -17.16
CA VAL A 103 -8.00 16.90 -17.32
C VAL A 103 -6.92 15.82 -17.35
N HIS A 104 -6.52 15.37 -18.56
CA HIS A 104 -5.30 14.57 -18.73
C HIS A 104 -4.10 15.44 -18.33
N ILE A 105 -3.71 15.39 -17.07
CA ILE A 105 -2.44 15.95 -16.62
C ILE A 105 -1.39 14.95 -17.07
N LEU A 106 -0.78 15.20 -18.22
CA LEU A 106 0.41 14.46 -18.67
C LEU A 106 1.54 14.88 -17.73
N GLY A 107 1.83 14.06 -16.70
CA GLY A 107 2.99 14.24 -15.84
C GLY A 107 4.29 14.04 -16.63
N GLU A 108 5.41 14.50 -16.10
CA GLU A 108 6.77 14.33 -16.68
C GLU A 108 7.06 12.87 -17.05
N TYR A 109 6.48 11.88 -16.33
CA TYR A 109 6.66 10.45 -16.55
C TYR A 109 5.32 9.75 -16.77
N PRO A 110 4.73 9.86 -17.98
CA PRO A 110 3.50 9.15 -18.30
C PRO A 110 3.71 7.64 -18.32
N VAL A 111 2.69 6.89 -17.91
CA VAL A 111 2.68 5.43 -17.94
C VAL A 111 1.42 4.91 -18.62
N LYS A 112 1.53 3.75 -19.25
CA LYS A 112 0.41 3.02 -19.85
C LYS A 112 0.09 1.76 -19.06
N ALA A 113 -1.18 1.38 -19.07
CA ALA A 113 -1.62 0.12 -18.47
C ALA A 113 -0.75 -1.06 -18.91
N GLY A 114 -0.25 -1.85 -17.95
CA GLY A 114 0.66 -2.96 -18.21
C GLY A 114 2.12 -2.60 -18.51
N GLN A 115 2.47 -1.33 -18.65
CA GLN A 115 3.87 -0.90 -18.82
C GLN A 115 4.70 -1.29 -17.60
N ILE A 116 5.92 -1.81 -17.83
CA ILE A 116 6.87 -2.07 -16.74
C ILE A 116 7.40 -0.72 -16.24
N ILE A 117 7.19 -0.43 -14.96
CA ILE A 117 7.59 0.82 -14.31
C ILE A 117 8.75 0.62 -13.32
N ALA A 118 8.90 -0.59 -12.80
CA ALA A 118 9.95 -0.95 -11.85
C ALA A 118 10.14 -2.47 -11.79
N LEU A 119 11.09 -2.92 -10.97
CA LEU A 119 11.27 -4.31 -10.59
C LEU A 119 11.03 -4.50 -9.09
N SER A 120 10.38 -5.60 -8.71
CA SER A 120 10.14 -5.94 -7.30
C SER A 120 11.45 -6.19 -6.56
N GLY A 121 11.48 -5.93 -5.27
CA GLY A 121 12.69 -6.01 -4.49
C GLY A 121 12.48 -6.47 -3.05
N ASN A 122 13.41 -6.01 -2.21
CA ASN A 122 13.44 -6.24 -0.77
C ASN A 122 14.11 -5.05 -0.07
N THR A 123 13.91 -3.83 -0.61
CA THR A 123 14.54 -2.61 -0.07
C THR A 123 13.71 -2.00 1.06
N GLY A 124 14.36 -1.25 1.94
CA GLY A 124 13.70 -0.70 3.13
C GLY A 124 13.46 -1.75 4.22
N TYR A 125 12.49 -1.48 5.10
CA TYR A 125 12.10 -2.42 6.15
C TYR A 125 11.20 -3.52 5.58
N SER A 126 11.82 -4.55 5.04
CA SER A 126 11.17 -5.71 4.44
C SER A 126 11.77 -7.01 4.96
N PHE A 127 10.93 -7.98 5.33
CA PHE A 127 11.35 -9.28 5.86
C PHE A 127 11.64 -10.33 4.78
N GLY A 128 11.45 -9.99 3.52
CA GLY A 128 11.71 -10.87 2.38
C GLY A 128 11.18 -10.27 1.07
N PRO A 129 11.63 -10.78 -0.09
CA PRO A 129 11.24 -10.23 -1.39
C PRO A 129 9.72 -10.27 -1.60
N HIS A 130 9.12 -9.12 -1.80
CA HIS A 130 7.70 -8.93 -2.13
C HIS A 130 7.49 -7.57 -2.80
N LEU A 131 6.31 -7.34 -3.35
CA LEU A 131 5.82 -6.03 -3.73
C LEU A 131 4.72 -5.64 -2.75
N HIS A 132 4.90 -4.54 -2.04
CA HIS A 132 3.85 -3.92 -1.26
C HIS A 132 3.15 -2.84 -2.10
N LEU A 133 1.83 -2.90 -2.16
CA LEU A 133 0.97 -1.99 -2.90
C LEU A 133 -0.06 -1.36 -1.98
N ASP A 134 0.01 -0.05 -1.81
CA ASP A 134 -1.08 0.73 -1.25
C ASP A 134 -1.92 1.35 -2.37
N MET A 135 -3.20 1.58 -2.09
CA MET A 135 -4.10 2.35 -2.96
C MET A 135 -4.68 3.52 -2.20
N ILE A 136 -4.81 4.65 -2.89
CA ILE A 136 -5.38 5.88 -2.37
C ILE A 136 -6.45 6.37 -3.35
N GLU A 137 -7.58 6.84 -2.85
CA GLU A 137 -8.49 7.65 -3.63
C GLU A 137 -7.88 9.04 -3.84
N THR A 138 -7.54 9.39 -5.07
CA THR A 138 -6.75 10.60 -5.36
C THR A 138 -7.43 11.89 -4.92
N ALA A 139 -8.77 11.93 -4.98
CA ALA A 139 -9.52 13.14 -4.64
C ALA A 139 -9.57 13.44 -3.13
N THR A 140 -9.54 12.41 -2.29
CA THR A 140 -9.66 12.52 -0.82
C THR A 140 -8.36 12.31 -0.08
N ASP A 141 -7.34 11.77 -0.77
CA ASP A 141 -6.06 11.31 -0.19
C ASP A 141 -6.26 10.22 0.89
N GLU A 142 -7.39 9.49 0.83
CA GLU A 142 -7.70 8.42 1.77
C GLU A 142 -7.19 7.07 1.29
N TYR A 143 -6.54 6.32 2.19
CA TYR A 143 -6.15 4.94 1.90
C TYR A 143 -7.38 4.05 1.78
N ILE A 144 -7.41 3.25 0.73
CA ILE A 144 -8.48 2.30 0.45
C ILE A 144 -7.93 0.88 0.41
N ASP A 145 -8.79 -0.11 0.65
CA ASP A 145 -8.42 -1.53 0.52
C ASP A 145 -8.14 -1.84 -0.96
N PRO A 146 -6.91 -2.28 -1.32
CA PRO A 146 -6.59 -2.61 -2.70
C PRO A 146 -7.18 -3.96 -3.15
N LEU A 147 -7.58 -4.85 -2.25
CA LEU A 147 -8.03 -6.20 -2.59
C LEU A 147 -9.19 -6.25 -3.59
N PRO A 148 -10.23 -5.40 -3.50
CA PRO A 148 -11.33 -5.39 -4.47
C PRO A 148 -10.90 -5.23 -5.93
N PHE A 149 -9.79 -4.55 -6.20
CA PHE A 149 -9.26 -4.36 -7.57
C PHE A 149 -8.64 -5.64 -8.17
N PHE A 150 -8.41 -6.65 -7.35
CA PHE A 150 -7.74 -7.89 -7.73
C PHE A 150 -8.60 -9.14 -7.53
N MET A 151 -9.89 -8.99 -7.17
CA MET A 151 -10.79 -10.11 -6.86
C MET A 151 -11.02 -11.08 -8.03
N ASP A 152 -10.81 -10.63 -9.28
CA ASP A 152 -10.84 -11.50 -10.45
C ASP A 152 -9.63 -12.45 -10.53
N LYS A 153 -8.53 -12.10 -9.85
CA LYS A 153 -7.25 -12.84 -9.85
C LYS A 153 -6.97 -13.54 -8.52
N VAL A 154 -7.54 -13.03 -7.44
CA VAL A 154 -7.38 -13.59 -6.09
C VAL A 154 -8.55 -14.51 -5.80
N LYS A 155 -8.28 -15.82 -5.71
CA LYS A 155 -9.27 -16.80 -5.25
C LYS A 155 -9.13 -16.93 -3.75
N ASP A 156 -9.92 -16.18 -3.02
CA ASP A 156 -10.02 -16.30 -1.58
C ASP A 156 -11.48 -16.39 -1.16
N LYS A 157 -11.83 -17.53 -0.55
CA LYS A 157 -13.16 -17.82 0.00
C LYS A 157 -13.09 -18.14 1.49
N THR A 158 -11.89 -18.07 2.07
CA THR A 158 -11.66 -18.39 3.46
C THR A 158 -11.88 -17.15 4.30
N ALA A 159 -12.96 -17.13 5.09
CA ALA A 159 -13.22 -16.01 6.00
C ALA A 159 -12.13 -15.88 7.07
N PRO A 160 -11.76 -14.65 7.48
CA PRO A 160 -10.87 -14.42 8.60
C PRO A 160 -11.32 -15.13 9.87
N ARG A 161 -10.39 -15.72 10.61
CA ARG A 161 -10.67 -16.43 11.86
C ARG A 161 -10.14 -15.67 13.06
N ALA A 162 -11.04 -15.21 13.92
CA ALA A 162 -10.66 -14.68 15.22
C ALA A 162 -10.37 -15.83 16.19
N GLU A 163 -9.20 -15.80 16.86
CA GLU A 163 -8.81 -16.81 17.83
C GLU A 163 -8.91 -16.35 19.27
N GLY A 164 -8.78 -15.04 19.50
CA GLY A 164 -8.83 -14.54 20.86
C GLY A 164 -8.93 -13.03 20.96
N ILE A 165 -9.32 -12.59 22.13
CA ILE A 165 -9.41 -11.17 22.51
C ILE A 165 -8.47 -10.95 23.70
N MET A 166 -7.70 -9.86 23.67
CA MET A 166 -6.90 -9.39 24.77
C MET A 166 -7.47 -8.06 25.27
N LEU A 167 -7.81 -7.98 26.53
CA LEU A 167 -8.23 -6.73 27.17
C LEU A 167 -7.09 -6.17 28.02
N PHE A 168 -6.88 -4.86 27.89
CA PHE A 168 -5.80 -4.11 28.54
C PHE A 168 -6.40 -3.02 29.44
N PRO A 169 -6.63 -3.27 30.72
CA PRO A 169 -7.07 -2.22 31.64
C PRO A 169 -5.97 -1.17 31.77
N GLN A 170 -6.34 0.10 31.66
CA GLN A 170 -5.40 1.18 31.93
C GLN A 170 -5.08 1.20 33.43
N PRO A 171 -3.80 1.25 33.84
CA PRO A 171 -3.41 1.25 35.24
C PRO A 171 -4.12 2.36 36.04
N GLY A 172 -4.72 2.01 37.17
CA GLY A 172 -5.50 2.91 38.03
C GLY A 172 -6.84 3.40 37.49
N LYS A 173 -7.21 3.04 36.22
CA LYS A 173 -8.43 3.56 35.57
C LYS A 173 -9.32 2.49 34.95
N GLY A 174 -8.87 1.24 34.94
CA GLY A 174 -9.62 0.13 34.33
C GLY A 174 -9.43 -1.18 35.08
N VAL A 175 -10.44 -2.05 35.01
CA VAL A 175 -10.44 -3.38 35.63
C VAL A 175 -11.11 -4.38 34.68
N VAL A 176 -10.53 -5.57 34.56
CA VAL A 176 -11.06 -6.70 33.81
C VAL A 176 -11.09 -7.93 34.73
N GLU A 177 -12.27 -8.53 34.92
CA GLU A 177 -12.47 -9.66 35.83
C GLU A 177 -11.90 -9.38 37.24
N GLY A 178 -12.14 -8.18 37.78
CA GLY A 178 -11.69 -7.76 39.09
C GLY A 178 -10.18 -7.45 39.20
N LYS A 179 -9.41 -7.43 38.08
CA LYS A 179 -7.96 -7.20 38.08
C LYS A 179 -7.55 -6.05 37.17
N GLN A 180 -6.48 -5.36 37.53
CA GLN A 180 -5.86 -4.28 36.73
C GLN A 180 -4.76 -4.79 35.78
N THR A 181 -4.76 -6.07 35.45
CA THR A 181 -3.79 -6.68 34.55
C THR A 181 -4.43 -7.12 33.25
N ARG A 182 -3.68 -7.10 32.15
CA ARG A 182 -4.16 -7.61 30.84
C ARG A 182 -4.63 -9.05 30.96
N ARG A 183 -5.71 -9.38 30.25
CA ARG A 183 -6.28 -10.73 30.21
C ARG A 183 -6.66 -11.13 28.80
N ALA A 184 -6.35 -12.40 28.47
CA ALA A 184 -6.73 -13.02 27.22
C ALA A 184 -8.01 -13.83 27.42
N PHE A 185 -8.86 -13.82 26.39
CA PHE A 185 -10.11 -14.58 26.31
C PHE A 185 -10.20 -15.22 24.93
N PRO A 186 -10.94 -16.34 24.80
CA PRO A 186 -11.28 -16.88 23.48
C PRO A 186 -12.09 -15.86 22.68
N ALA A 187 -12.05 -15.94 21.34
CA ALA A 187 -12.82 -15.03 20.48
C ALA A 187 -14.35 -15.10 20.73
N HIS A 188 -14.82 -16.27 21.15
CA HIS A 188 -16.21 -16.52 21.52
C HIS A 188 -16.25 -16.99 22.99
N PRO A 189 -16.24 -16.06 23.96
CA PRO A 189 -16.30 -16.43 25.36
C PRO A 189 -17.67 -17.02 25.70
N THR A 190 -17.69 -18.11 26.44
CA THR A 190 -18.93 -18.79 26.86
C THR A 190 -19.65 -18.08 28.00
N LYS A 191 -18.97 -17.13 28.65
CA LYS A 191 -19.52 -16.30 29.72
C LYS A 191 -19.25 -14.84 29.43
N PRO A 192 -20.15 -13.92 29.86
CA PRO A 192 -19.87 -12.48 29.78
C PRO A 192 -18.56 -12.11 30.47
N ILE A 193 -17.78 -11.22 29.86
CA ILE A 193 -16.58 -10.69 30.46
C ILE A 193 -16.94 -9.43 31.23
N THR A 194 -16.58 -9.38 32.53
CA THR A 194 -16.81 -8.19 33.36
C THR A 194 -15.63 -7.23 33.20
N ALA A 195 -15.91 -6.03 32.73
CA ALA A 195 -14.92 -4.98 32.58
C ALA A 195 -15.54 -3.61 32.85
N TRP A 196 -14.80 -2.69 33.46
CA TRP A 196 -15.22 -1.31 33.67
C TRP A 196 -14.03 -0.34 33.69
N GLY A 197 -14.32 0.93 33.42
CA GLY A 197 -13.31 1.98 33.31
C GLY A 197 -12.67 2.04 31.93
N LEU A 198 -11.42 2.52 31.85
CA LEU A 198 -10.68 2.65 30.59
C LEU A 198 -10.01 1.32 30.21
N ILE A 199 -10.52 0.70 29.14
CA ILE A 199 -10.08 -0.60 28.67
C ILE A 199 -9.68 -0.49 27.20
N GLY A 200 -8.43 -0.86 26.89
CA GLY A 200 -7.99 -1.15 25.53
C GLY A 200 -8.37 -2.59 25.14
N ALA A 201 -8.70 -2.82 23.90
CA ALA A 201 -8.95 -4.16 23.37
C ALA A 201 -8.06 -4.45 22.17
N GLY A 202 -7.59 -5.69 22.07
CA GLY A 202 -6.88 -6.23 20.89
C GLY A 202 -7.50 -7.56 20.50
N ILE A 203 -7.53 -7.84 19.21
CA ILE A 203 -7.98 -9.12 18.66
C ILE A 203 -6.78 -9.87 18.07
N ARG A 204 -6.71 -11.17 18.30
CA ARG A 204 -5.85 -12.06 17.55
C ARG A 204 -6.69 -12.74 16.48
N ALA A 205 -6.48 -12.34 15.24
CA ALA A 205 -7.14 -12.90 14.08
C ALA A 205 -6.11 -13.32 13.04
N TYR A 206 -6.45 -14.30 12.24
CA TYR A 206 -5.70 -14.75 11.08
C TYR A 206 -6.62 -14.76 9.88
N ASP A 207 -6.08 -14.30 8.78
CA ASP A 207 -6.67 -14.39 7.47
C ASP A 207 -5.80 -15.32 6.62
N TYR A 208 -6.42 -16.34 6.02
CA TYR A 208 -5.73 -17.35 5.22
C TYR A 208 -6.30 -17.34 3.82
N MET A 209 -5.48 -16.95 2.86
CA MET A 209 -5.86 -17.06 1.46
C MET A 209 -5.92 -18.52 1.00
N ASP A 210 -6.87 -18.84 0.11
CA ASP A 210 -6.99 -20.16 -0.51
C ASP A 210 -5.69 -20.52 -1.27
N GLY A 211 -5.16 -21.73 -1.02
CA GLY A 211 -4.00 -22.27 -1.73
C GLY A 211 -2.64 -21.80 -1.24
N VAL A 212 -2.55 -21.07 -0.13
CA VAL A 212 -1.28 -20.72 0.51
C VAL A 212 -0.95 -21.75 1.59
N ASP A 213 0.18 -22.46 1.42
CA ASP A 213 0.67 -23.38 2.43
C ASP A 213 0.98 -22.63 3.74
N ARG A 214 0.46 -23.13 4.87
CA ARG A 214 0.58 -22.53 6.22
C ARG A 214 2.00 -22.52 6.80
N LYS A 215 3.02 -22.77 5.97
CA LYS A 215 4.42 -22.93 6.38
C LYS A 215 5.35 -21.85 5.81
N SER A 216 4.89 -20.66 5.57
CA SER A 216 5.77 -19.54 5.22
C SER A 216 5.73 -18.47 6.29
#